data_00aaa6384846903007bbf8ffee2910e6
#
_entry.id   00aaa6384846903007bbf8ffee2910e6
#
_cell.length_a   1.000
_cell.length_b   1.000
_cell.length_c   1.000
_cell.angle_alpha   90.00
_cell.angle_beta   90.00
_cell.angle_gamma   90.00
#
_symmetry.space_group_name_H-M   'P 1'
#
loop_
_entity.id
_entity.type
_entity.pdbx_description
1 polymer ?
#
loop_
_entity_poly.entity_id
_entity_poly.type
_entity_poly.pdbx_seq_one_letter_code
_entity_poly.pdbx_strand_id
1 'polypeptide(L)'
;MKYLVMCEGSNELEVVRILLANNRLIFGEDDLLGLTPYHARQIDKNAQVRTELNMYPGNDVCVIRIGDKQSDKLKIPEEYKEKIVAVNKYCTKPELEMLLIINEGLVSEYEKVKSETSPKAFAKRCICCGKKRYNNSSKFYHDYYSGDCDKLVNALYEYKRSRGAHQKDELYLADLLKG
;
A
#
# COMPACT_ATOMS: atom_id res chain seq x y z
N MET A 1 7.33 0.80 -20.36
CA MET A 1 6.44 1.52 -19.41
C MET A 1 7.10 1.49 -18.05
N LYS A 2 7.14 2.62 -17.35
CA LYS A 2 7.66 2.73 -15.99
C LYS A 2 6.53 2.98 -15.00
N TYR A 3 6.66 2.44 -13.79
CA TYR A 3 5.70 2.64 -12.71
C TYR A 3 6.23 3.66 -11.70
N LEU A 4 5.48 4.74 -11.47
CA LEU A 4 5.70 5.66 -10.36
C LEU A 4 4.80 5.22 -9.20
N VAL A 5 5.37 4.52 -8.22
CA VAL A 5 4.62 4.02 -7.06
C VAL A 5 4.67 5.04 -5.93
N MET A 6 3.49 5.55 -5.55
CA MET A 6 3.31 6.57 -4.52
C MET A 6 2.43 6.03 -3.39
N CYS A 7 2.97 5.92 -2.18
CA CYS A 7 2.27 5.47 -0.98
C CYS A 7 1.88 6.67 -0.11
N GLU A 8 0.64 6.71 0.38
CA GLU A 8 0.11 7.83 1.17
C GLU A 8 0.65 7.86 2.60
N GLY A 9 1.05 6.71 3.14
CA GLY A 9 1.63 6.56 4.47
C GLY A 9 2.91 5.74 4.49
N SER A 10 3.66 5.86 5.58
CA SER A 10 4.90 5.12 5.78
C SER A 10 4.69 3.61 5.97
N ASN A 11 3.54 3.21 6.51
CA ASN A 11 3.20 1.80 6.71
C ASN A 11 2.87 1.13 5.37
N GLU A 12 2.10 1.80 4.50
CA GLU A 12 1.83 1.34 3.13
C GLU A 12 3.13 1.22 2.33
N LEU A 13 4.03 2.20 2.48
CA LEU A 13 5.34 2.16 1.83
C LEU A 13 6.15 0.94 2.27
N GLU A 14 6.17 0.63 3.56
CA GLU A 14 6.89 -0.53 4.08
C GLU A 14 6.29 -1.85 3.58
N VAL A 15 4.97 -1.98 3.58
CA VAL A 15 4.28 -3.16 3.02
C VAL A 15 4.65 -3.36 1.55
N VAL A 16 4.63 -2.29 0.75
CA VAL A 16 5.01 -2.36 -0.67
C VAL A 16 6.48 -2.77 -0.83
N ARG A 17 7.38 -2.24 0.00
CA ARG A 17 8.81 -2.62 -0.02
C ARG A 17 9.01 -4.09 0.31
N ILE A 18 8.30 -4.63 1.30
CA ILE A 18 8.37 -6.05 1.63
C ILE A 18 7.91 -6.91 0.45
N LEU A 19 6.78 -6.57 -0.17
CA LEU A 19 6.26 -7.29 -1.33
C LEU A 19 7.23 -7.22 -2.53
N LEU A 20 7.81 -6.05 -2.77
CA LEU A 20 8.77 -5.81 -3.85
C LEU A 20 10.05 -6.64 -3.64
N ALA A 21 10.66 -6.56 -2.46
CA ALA A 21 11.88 -7.31 -2.10
C ALA A 21 11.69 -8.83 -2.19
N ASN A 22 10.45 -9.32 -2.00
CA ASN A 22 10.11 -10.74 -2.15
C ASN A 22 9.54 -11.09 -3.52
N ASN A 23 9.63 -10.17 -4.49
CA ASN A 23 9.16 -10.36 -5.87
C ASN A 23 7.68 -10.79 -5.98
N ARG A 24 6.83 -10.25 -5.11
CA ARG A 24 5.39 -10.59 -5.04
C ARG A 24 4.49 -9.64 -5.84
N LEU A 25 5.02 -8.55 -6.38
CA LEU A 25 4.27 -7.59 -7.19
C LEU A 25 4.37 -7.90 -8.68
N ILE A 26 3.37 -7.50 -9.46
CA ILE A 26 3.33 -7.65 -10.93
C ILE A 26 4.44 -6.88 -11.65
N PHE A 27 5.21 -6.07 -10.94
CA PHE A 27 6.39 -5.33 -11.38
C PHE A 27 7.56 -5.57 -10.43
N GLY A 28 8.79 -5.40 -10.93
CA GLY A 28 10.02 -5.45 -10.16
C GLY A 28 10.61 -4.05 -9.94
N GLU A 29 11.77 -3.98 -9.25
CA GLU A 29 12.48 -2.71 -9.03
C GLU A 29 12.86 -2.04 -10.34
N ASP A 30 13.31 -2.80 -11.32
CA ASP A 30 13.70 -2.29 -12.64
C ASP A 30 12.53 -1.65 -13.42
N ASP A 31 11.29 -1.98 -13.08
CA ASP A 31 10.12 -1.38 -13.69
C ASP A 31 9.74 -0.05 -13.03
N LEU A 32 10.31 0.25 -11.85
CA LEU A 32 10.00 1.45 -11.11
C LEU A 32 10.76 2.68 -11.64
N LEU A 33 10.07 3.81 -11.64
CA LEU A 33 10.70 5.11 -11.81
C LEU A 33 11.54 5.42 -10.58
N GLY A 34 12.85 5.62 -10.75
CA GLY A 34 13.80 5.81 -9.65
C GLY A 34 14.09 4.55 -8.82
N LEU A 35 13.73 3.35 -9.33
CA LEU A 35 14.01 2.04 -8.73
C LEU A 35 13.43 1.83 -7.31
N THR A 36 12.49 2.67 -6.88
CA THR A 36 11.92 2.63 -5.52
C THR A 36 10.49 3.15 -5.46
N PRO A 37 9.65 2.69 -4.54
CA PRO A 37 8.39 3.35 -4.22
C PRO A 37 8.63 4.58 -3.33
N TYR A 38 7.73 5.57 -3.38
CA TYR A 38 7.85 6.85 -2.69
C TYR A 38 6.76 7.05 -1.64
N HIS A 39 7.13 7.65 -0.50
CA HIS A 39 6.15 8.23 0.43
C HIS A 39 5.73 9.59 -0.10
N ALA A 40 4.64 9.63 -0.86
CA ALA A 40 4.16 10.84 -1.52
C ALA A 40 2.66 10.79 -1.77
N ARG A 41 1.97 11.92 -1.54
CA ARG A 41 0.54 12.09 -1.84
C ARG A 41 0.31 12.88 -3.13
N GLN A 42 1.18 13.83 -3.43
CA GLN A 42 1.11 14.69 -4.61
C GLN A 42 2.50 14.80 -5.25
N ILE A 43 2.54 14.88 -6.57
CA ILE A 43 3.78 14.97 -7.34
C ILE A 43 4.53 16.26 -7.04
N ASP A 44 3.82 17.39 -7.05
CA ASP A 44 4.38 18.72 -6.86
C ASP A 44 5.04 18.94 -5.49
N LYS A 45 4.61 18.16 -4.49
CA LYS A 45 5.10 18.25 -3.10
C LYS A 45 6.24 17.28 -2.76
N ASN A 46 6.69 16.49 -3.72
CA ASN A 46 7.78 15.55 -3.49
C ASN A 46 8.93 15.82 -4.48
N ALA A 47 10.05 16.33 -3.96
CA ALA A 47 11.20 16.70 -4.78
C ALA A 47 11.83 15.51 -5.50
N GLN A 48 11.91 14.33 -4.85
CA GLN A 48 12.47 13.12 -5.47
C GLN A 48 11.61 12.66 -6.65
N VAL A 49 10.28 12.59 -6.47
CA VAL A 49 9.35 12.23 -7.55
C VAL A 49 9.50 13.17 -8.75
N ARG A 50 9.61 14.46 -8.49
CA ARG A 50 9.81 15.47 -9.56
C ARG A 50 11.15 15.26 -10.27
N THR A 51 12.22 15.02 -9.53
CA THR A 51 13.55 14.75 -10.09
C THR A 51 13.51 13.54 -11.03
N GLU A 52 12.93 12.43 -10.60
CA GLU A 52 12.83 11.24 -11.42
C GLU A 52 11.97 11.44 -12.68
N LEU A 53 10.84 12.13 -12.56
CA LEU A 53 10.02 12.50 -13.72
C LEU A 53 10.76 13.41 -14.70
N ASN A 54 11.58 14.34 -14.21
CA ASN A 54 12.39 15.21 -15.06
C ASN A 54 13.51 14.45 -15.78
N MET A 55 14.17 13.54 -15.09
CA MET A 55 15.27 12.74 -15.63
C MET A 55 14.81 11.65 -16.60
N TYR A 56 13.58 11.15 -16.45
CA TYR A 56 13.06 10.10 -17.31
C TYR A 56 12.74 10.65 -18.71
N PRO A 57 13.38 10.11 -19.78
CA PRO A 57 13.19 10.65 -21.12
C PRO A 57 11.91 10.15 -21.81
N GLY A 58 11.27 9.09 -21.27
CA GLY A 58 10.08 8.50 -21.85
C GLY A 58 8.79 9.25 -21.51
N ASN A 59 7.72 8.84 -22.18
CA ASN A 59 6.37 9.38 -22.02
C ASN A 59 5.35 8.25 -21.77
N ASP A 60 5.75 7.24 -21.00
CA ASP A 60 4.98 6.02 -20.73
C ASP A 60 4.98 5.66 -19.22
N VAL A 61 4.82 6.69 -18.37
CA VAL A 61 4.75 6.51 -16.91
C VAL A 61 3.31 6.20 -16.48
N CYS A 62 3.14 5.09 -15.78
CA CYS A 62 1.90 4.74 -15.07
C CYS A 62 2.06 5.05 -13.57
N VAL A 63 1.24 5.93 -13.02
CA VAL A 63 1.24 6.24 -11.60
C VAL A 63 0.37 5.24 -10.85
N ILE A 64 0.97 4.56 -9.88
CA ILE A 64 0.31 3.66 -8.94
C ILE A 64 0.22 4.36 -7.58
N ARG A 65 -0.99 4.67 -7.13
CA ARG A 65 -1.25 5.27 -5.82
C ARG A 65 -1.77 4.21 -4.86
N ILE A 66 -1.18 4.15 -3.67
CA ILE A 66 -1.56 3.20 -2.62
C ILE A 66 -1.91 3.98 -1.35
N GLY A 67 -3.15 3.80 -0.85
CA GLY A 67 -3.62 4.49 0.34
C GLY A 67 -5.10 4.23 0.67
N ASP A 68 -5.54 4.76 1.81
CA ASP A 68 -6.88 4.54 2.35
C ASP A 68 -7.96 5.47 1.78
N LYS A 69 -7.58 6.66 1.33
CA LYS A 69 -8.52 7.69 0.86
C LYS A 69 -8.74 7.65 -0.64
N GLN A 70 -9.93 7.22 -1.06
CA GLN A 70 -10.29 7.25 -2.49
C GLN A 70 -10.61 8.64 -3.04
N SER A 71 -11.08 9.54 -2.19
CA SER A 71 -11.53 10.88 -2.58
C SER A 71 -10.38 11.84 -2.95
N ASP A 72 -9.15 11.50 -2.60
CA ASP A 72 -7.98 12.35 -2.82
C ASP A 72 -7.49 12.21 -4.27
N LYS A 73 -7.76 13.24 -5.09
CA LYS A 73 -7.34 13.26 -6.50
C LYS A 73 -5.88 13.65 -6.62
N LEU A 74 -5.14 12.92 -7.43
CA LEU A 74 -3.80 13.32 -7.84
C LEU A 74 -3.91 14.51 -8.81
N LYS A 75 -3.21 15.57 -8.49
CA LYS A 75 -2.98 16.66 -9.44
C LYS A 75 -1.72 16.37 -10.24
N ILE A 76 -1.88 16.24 -11.56
CA ILE A 76 -0.75 16.09 -12.47
C ILE A 76 -0.32 17.48 -12.90
N PRO A 77 0.92 17.93 -12.56
CA PRO A 77 1.46 19.18 -13.05
C PRO A 77 1.51 19.19 -14.59
N GLU A 78 1.33 20.37 -15.19
CA GLU A 78 1.23 20.53 -16.64
C GLU A 78 2.43 19.92 -17.37
N GLU A 79 3.62 20.14 -16.82
CA GLU A 79 4.89 19.63 -17.37
C GLU A 79 4.99 18.11 -17.44
N TYR A 80 4.14 17.36 -16.72
CA TYR A 80 4.17 15.87 -16.70
C TYR A 80 2.97 15.23 -17.41
N LYS A 81 2.03 16.00 -17.93
CA LYS A 81 0.82 15.47 -18.57
C LYS A 81 1.11 14.56 -19.75
N GLU A 82 2.13 14.87 -20.54
CA GLU A 82 2.53 14.03 -21.67
C GLU A 82 3.32 12.78 -21.25
N LYS A 83 3.94 12.81 -20.07
CA LYS A 83 4.71 11.68 -19.54
C LYS A 83 3.85 10.63 -18.83
N ILE A 84 2.76 11.08 -18.20
CA ILE A 84 1.90 10.22 -17.37
C ILE A 84 0.71 9.75 -18.18
N VAL A 85 0.73 8.47 -18.58
CA VAL A 85 -0.31 7.87 -19.44
C VAL A 85 -1.47 7.28 -18.65
N ALA A 86 -1.27 6.94 -17.37
CA ALA A 86 -2.32 6.37 -16.52
C ALA A 86 -2.10 6.70 -15.04
N VAL A 87 -3.18 6.76 -14.28
CA VAL A 87 -3.17 6.86 -12.81
C VAL A 87 -4.14 5.84 -12.26
N ASN A 88 -3.60 4.84 -11.55
CA ASN A 88 -4.38 3.80 -10.88
C ASN A 88 -4.26 3.95 -9.37
N LYS A 89 -5.39 3.83 -8.66
CA LYS A 89 -5.43 3.87 -7.21
C LYS A 89 -5.81 2.53 -6.62
N TYR A 90 -4.98 2.04 -5.71
CA TYR A 90 -5.17 0.78 -5.00
C TYR A 90 -5.46 1.06 -3.53
N CYS A 91 -6.56 0.52 -3.05
CA CYS A 91 -7.05 0.82 -1.71
C CYS A 91 -6.49 -0.12 -0.65
N THR A 92 -6.25 0.45 0.53
CA THR A 92 -5.91 -0.27 1.76
C THR A 92 -6.98 -0.06 2.84
N LYS A 93 -8.25 0.09 2.41
CA LYS A 93 -9.40 0.34 3.31
C LYS A 93 -9.83 -0.90 4.10
N PRO A 94 -10.43 -0.71 5.29
CA PRO A 94 -10.60 0.56 5.98
C PRO A 94 -9.29 1.09 6.57
N GLU A 95 -8.43 0.23 7.00
CA GLU A 95 -7.10 0.53 7.54
C GLU A 95 -6.18 -0.68 7.32
N LEU A 96 -4.89 -0.41 7.14
CA LEU A 96 -3.86 -1.44 6.88
C LEU A 96 -3.74 -2.45 8.03
N GLU A 97 -4.12 -2.05 9.24
CA GLU A 97 -4.13 -2.88 10.45
C GLU A 97 -5.03 -4.12 10.35
N MET A 98 -5.99 -4.11 9.43
CA MET A 98 -6.80 -5.32 9.17
C MET A 98 -5.95 -6.51 8.73
N LEU A 99 -4.82 -6.28 8.06
CA LEU A 99 -3.90 -7.37 7.68
C LEU A 99 -3.32 -8.07 8.91
N LEU A 100 -2.96 -7.30 9.94
CA LEU A 100 -2.47 -7.85 11.21
C LEU A 100 -3.58 -8.60 11.95
N ILE A 101 -4.79 -8.05 11.99
CA ILE A 101 -5.96 -8.67 12.65
C ILE A 101 -6.31 -10.01 11.99
N ILE A 102 -6.24 -10.08 10.65
CA ILE A 102 -6.45 -11.30 9.88
C ILE A 102 -5.37 -12.34 10.24
N ASN A 103 -4.10 -11.96 10.21
CA ASN A 103 -3.00 -12.87 10.48
C ASN A 103 -2.99 -13.45 11.89
N GLU A 104 -3.47 -12.68 12.87
CA GLU A 104 -3.60 -13.15 14.26
C GLU A 104 -4.90 -13.94 14.50
N GLY A 105 -5.75 -14.11 13.48
CA GLY A 105 -7.03 -14.81 13.62
C GLY A 105 -8.06 -14.08 14.47
N LEU A 106 -7.92 -12.76 14.64
CA LEU A 106 -8.71 -11.93 15.55
C LEU A 106 -9.91 -11.23 14.88
N VAL A 107 -10.27 -11.64 13.67
CA VAL A 107 -11.38 -11.02 12.91
C VAL A 107 -12.70 -11.11 13.68
N SER A 108 -13.03 -12.27 14.24
CA SER A 108 -14.28 -12.48 14.99
C SER A 108 -14.34 -11.63 16.26
N GLU A 109 -13.23 -11.45 16.95
CA GLU A 109 -13.12 -10.60 18.13
C GLU A 109 -13.25 -9.12 17.76
N TYR A 110 -12.62 -8.72 16.66
CA TYR A 110 -12.73 -7.35 16.16
C TYR A 110 -14.16 -7.02 15.71
N GLU A 111 -14.84 -7.93 15.02
CA GLU A 111 -16.23 -7.74 14.57
C GLU A 111 -17.21 -7.42 15.72
N LYS A 112 -16.97 -7.96 16.92
CA LYS A 112 -17.79 -7.69 18.11
C LYS A 112 -17.66 -6.25 18.64
N VAL A 113 -16.55 -5.57 18.33
CA VAL A 113 -16.21 -4.24 18.87
C VAL A 113 -16.00 -3.17 17.80
N LYS A 114 -16.20 -3.50 16.53
CA LYS A 114 -15.91 -2.59 15.41
C LYS A 114 -16.75 -1.31 15.40
N SER A 115 -17.90 -1.31 16.05
CA SER A 115 -18.75 -0.12 16.20
C SER A 115 -18.14 0.93 17.14
N GLU A 116 -17.26 0.50 18.07
CA GLU A 116 -16.70 1.33 19.12
C GLU A 116 -15.18 1.49 18.99
N THR A 117 -14.54 0.63 18.21
CA THR A 117 -13.07 0.55 18.15
C THR A 117 -12.59 0.46 16.69
N SER A 118 -11.72 1.38 16.26
CA SER A 118 -11.07 1.30 14.94
C SER A 118 -10.10 0.11 14.88
N PRO A 119 -9.78 -0.41 13.65
CA PRO A 119 -8.75 -1.45 13.48
C PRO A 119 -7.42 -1.07 14.12
N LYS A 120 -6.99 0.18 13.99
CA LYS A 120 -5.78 0.72 14.60
C LYS A 120 -5.79 0.65 16.13
N ALA A 121 -6.90 1.06 16.76
CA ALA A 121 -7.03 1.04 18.21
C ALA A 121 -7.06 -0.41 18.72
N PHE A 122 -7.74 -1.31 18.00
CA PHE A 122 -7.79 -2.74 18.30
C PHE A 122 -6.40 -3.38 18.19
N ALA A 123 -5.68 -3.13 17.09
CA ALA A 123 -4.34 -3.64 16.87
C ALA A 123 -3.37 -3.21 17.98
N LYS A 124 -3.41 -1.93 18.41
CA LYS A 124 -2.58 -1.44 19.52
C LYS A 124 -2.84 -2.18 20.83
N ARG A 125 -4.05 -2.67 21.05
CA ARG A 125 -4.44 -3.39 22.26
C ARG A 125 -4.06 -4.86 22.22
N CYS A 126 -4.23 -5.51 21.06
CA CYS A 126 -4.27 -6.97 20.94
C CYS A 126 -3.08 -7.58 20.20
N ILE A 127 -2.32 -6.79 19.40
CA ILE A 127 -1.32 -7.36 18.49
C ILE A 127 0.10 -7.09 18.99
N CYS A 128 0.91 -8.15 18.95
CA CYS A 128 2.34 -8.11 19.31
C CYS A 128 3.17 -8.85 18.26
N CYS A 129 4.41 -8.41 18.08
CA CYS A 129 5.46 -9.14 17.37
C CYS A 129 6.55 -9.47 18.38
N GLY A 130 6.62 -10.73 18.83
CA GLY A 130 7.41 -11.12 19.98
C GLY A 130 6.99 -10.33 21.23
N LYS A 131 7.95 -9.64 21.85
CA LYS A 131 7.69 -8.79 23.03
C LYS A 131 7.22 -7.36 22.70
N LYS A 132 7.22 -6.96 21.41
CA LYS A 132 6.87 -5.62 20.98
C LYS A 132 5.39 -5.54 20.62
N ARG A 133 4.66 -4.65 21.29
CA ARG A 133 3.27 -4.33 20.96
C ARG A 133 3.19 -3.44 19.74
N TYR A 134 2.14 -3.60 18.95
CA TYR A 134 1.87 -2.73 17.80
C TYR A 134 1.80 -1.26 18.20
N ASN A 135 2.56 -0.42 17.51
CA ASN A 135 2.74 1.00 17.82
C ASN A 135 2.52 1.92 16.61
N ASN A 136 1.88 1.43 15.55
CA ASN A 136 1.63 2.16 14.30
C ASN A 136 2.92 2.65 13.62
N SER A 137 3.96 1.86 13.60
CA SER A 137 5.22 2.19 12.93
C SER A 137 5.51 1.25 11.76
N SER A 138 6.17 1.76 10.72
CA SER A 138 6.65 0.97 9.60
C SER A 138 7.63 -0.13 10.06
N LYS A 139 8.43 0.15 11.09
CA LYS A 139 9.31 -0.84 11.71
C LYS A 139 8.54 -2.05 12.25
N PHE A 140 7.34 -1.87 12.82
CA PHE A 140 6.53 -3.00 13.28
C PHE A 140 6.12 -3.88 12.10
N TYR A 141 5.66 -3.31 10.99
CA TYR A 141 5.31 -4.07 9.77
C TYR A 141 6.53 -4.81 9.21
N HIS A 142 7.69 -4.16 9.21
CA HIS A 142 8.94 -4.79 8.79
C HIS A 142 9.25 -6.02 9.68
N ASP A 143 9.32 -5.83 11.01
CA ASP A 143 9.64 -6.90 11.96
C ASP A 143 8.60 -8.06 11.90
N TYR A 144 7.33 -7.75 11.60
CA TYR A 144 6.24 -8.71 11.57
C TYR A 144 6.20 -9.56 10.28
N TYR A 145 6.52 -8.98 9.13
CA TYR A 145 6.36 -9.64 7.82
C TYR A 145 7.68 -10.00 7.12
N SER A 146 8.81 -9.42 7.50
CA SER A 146 10.08 -9.64 6.77
C SER A 146 10.56 -11.10 6.81
N GLY A 147 10.21 -11.85 7.85
CA GLY A 147 10.53 -13.27 7.98
C GLY A 147 9.57 -14.21 7.27
N ASP A 148 8.38 -13.75 6.91
CA ASP A 148 7.33 -14.55 6.27
C ASP A 148 6.41 -13.66 5.43
N CYS A 149 6.83 -13.39 4.20
CA CYS A 149 6.06 -12.59 3.25
C CYS A 149 4.76 -13.29 2.82
N ASP A 150 4.68 -14.61 2.90
CA ASP A 150 3.47 -15.34 2.53
C ASP A 150 2.29 -15.02 3.46
N LYS A 151 2.56 -14.73 4.74
CA LYS A 151 1.54 -14.20 5.65
C LYS A 151 0.93 -12.91 5.12
N LEU A 152 1.76 -11.99 4.63
CA LEU A 152 1.28 -10.71 4.07
C LEU A 152 0.43 -10.94 2.82
N VAL A 153 0.91 -11.78 1.90
CA VAL A 153 0.20 -12.11 0.66
C VAL A 153 -1.16 -12.75 0.96
N ASN A 154 -1.19 -13.73 1.85
CA ASN A 154 -2.43 -14.41 2.25
C ASN A 154 -3.43 -13.44 2.92
N ALA A 155 -2.95 -12.57 3.81
CA ALA A 155 -3.79 -11.56 4.45
C ALA A 155 -4.38 -10.57 3.45
N LEU A 156 -3.63 -10.15 2.43
CA LEU A 156 -4.12 -9.26 1.38
C LEU A 156 -5.23 -9.92 0.55
N TYR A 157 -5.08 -11.18 0.18
CA TYR A 157 -6.12 -11.92 -0.54
C TYR A 157 -7.36 -12.15 0.33
N GLU A 158 -7.18 -12.53 1.60
CA GLU A 158 -8.29 -12.74 2.52
C GLU A 158 -9.03 -11.43 2.80
N TYR A 159 -8.30 -10.35 3.00
CA TYR A 159 -8.88 -9.03 3.17
C TYR A 159 -9.73 -8.62 1.95
N LYS A 160 -9.24 -8.81 0.74
CA LYS A 160 -10.00 -8.53 -0.48
C LYS A 160 -11.28 -9.38 -0.54
N ARG A 161 -11.20 -10.68 -0.21
CA ARG A 161 -12.36 -11.59 -0.23
C ARG A 161 -13.40 -11.27 0.83
N SER A 162 -12.96 -10.89 2.04
CA SER A 162 -13.86 -10.64 3.18
C SER A 162 -14.66 -9.34 3.06
N ARG A 163 -14.24 -8.43 2.18
CA ARG A 163 -14.96 -7.20 1.95
C ARG A 163 -16.16 -7.49 1.05
N GLY A 164 -17.37 -7.32 1.59
CA GLY A 164 -18.64 -7.38 0.84
C GLY A 164 -18.64 -6.47 -0.38
N ALA A 165 -19.76 -6.13 -0.95
CA ALA A 165 -19.88 -5.39 -2.21
C ALA A 165 -18.87 -4.24 -2.35
N HIS A 166 -17.85 -4.48 -3.17
CA HIS A 166 -16.90 -3.46 -3.59
C HIS A 166 -17.56 -2.57 -4.63
N GLN A 167 -17.15 -1.30 -4.71
CA GLN A 167 -17.51 -0.50 -5.88
C GLN A 167 -16.87 -1.16 -7.11
N LYS A 168 -17.62 -1.20 -8.22
CA LYS A 168 -17.28 -1.98 -9.43
C LYS A 168 -15.87 -1.71 -9.99
N ASP A 169 -15.33 -0.51 -9.74
CA ASP A 169 -14.05 -0.05 -10.28
C ASP A 169 -12.97 0.15 -9.19
N GLU A 170 -13.20 -0.39 -7.99
CA GLU A 170 -12.27 -0.25 -6.86
C GLU A 170 -11.16 -1.31 -6.92
N LEU A 171 -9.91 -0.86 -7.09
CA LEU A 171 -8.73 -1.71 -7.05
C LEU A 171 -8.19 -1.80 -5.61
N TYR A 172 -7.69 -2.97 -5.25
CA TYR A 172 -7.09 -3.25 -3.94
C TYR A 172 -5.61 -3.56 -4.09
N LEU A 173 -4.85 -3.39 -3.01
CA LEU A 173 -3.43 -3.74 -3.01
C LEU A 173 -3.19 -5.19 -3.45
N ALA A 174 -4.11 -6.10 -3.16
CA ALA A 174 -4.05 -7.49 -3.63
C ALA A 174 -4.07 -7.63 -5.16
N ASP A 175 -4.60 -6.64 -5.90
CA ASP A 175 -4.61 -6.65 -7.37
C ASP A 175 -3.24 -6.37 -7.99
N LEU A 176 -2.27 -5.94 -7.19
CA LEU A 176 -0.87 -5.77 -7.59
C LEU A 176 -0.03 -7.03 -7.36
N LEU A 177 -0.58 -8.07 -6.73
CA LEU A 177 0.15 -9.30 -6.48
C LEU A 177 0.28 -10.14 -7.76
N LYS A 178 1.41 -10.80 -7.90
CA LYS A 178 1.58 -11.87 -8.91
C LYS A 178 0.64 -13.01 -8.58
N GLY A 179 -0.06 -13.50 -9.60
CA GLY A 179 -0.91 -14.69 -9.49
C GLY A 179 -0.11 -15.98 -9.26
#